data_eaa64b749712f82c76ade1747ae6fb02
#
_entry.id   eaa64b749712f82c76ade1747ae6fb02
#
_cell.length_a   1.000
_cell.length_b   1.000
_cell.length_c   1.000
_cell.angle_alpha   90.00
_cell.angle_beta   90.00
_cell.angle_gamma   90.00
#
_symmetry.space_group_name_H-M   'P 1'
#
loop_
_entity.id
_entity.type
_entity.pdbx_description
1 polymer ?
#
loop_
_entity_poly.entity_id
_entity_poly.type
_entity_poly.pdbx_seq_one_letter_code
_entity_poly.pdbx_strand_id
1 'polypeptide(L)'
;ISPGNSGGGLFNSRGELIGIVNAKNADENAEGLGFAIPINTVKSVAQDLIENGYVTGRPALGITVVSITDAQTAMQYGVSTLGAYVQSVSEGSGAANAGMKVGDRIVSVGTKTVTTATDVTNALQDYAAGDTVQVQVDRGGELITLNVVLGEKTQA
;
A
#
# COMPACT_ATOMS: atom_id res chain seq x y z
N ILE A 1 20.38 -16.05 -5.70
CA ILE A 1 19.45 -15.85 -4.56
C ILE A 1 18.62 -17.12 -4.41
N SER A 2 18.61 -17.71 -3.22
CA SER A 2 17.93 -18.96 -2.92
C SER A 2 17.05 -18.80 -1.67
N PRO A 3 16.06 -19.69 -1.46
CA PRO A 3 15.30 -19.71 -0.21
C PRO A 3 16.24 -19.74 1.01
N GLY A 4 15.99 -18.91 1.99
CA GLY A 4 16.84 -18.72 3.18
C GLY A 4 17.78 -17.52 3.11
N ASN A 5 17.99 -16.91 1.93
CA ASN A 5 18.85 -15.73 1.78
C ASN A 5 18.11 -14.41 2.00
N SER A 6 16.78 -14.43 2.13
CA SER A 6 15.96 -13.23 2.36
C SER A 6 16.38 -12.52 3.65
N GLY A 7 16.60 -11.20 3.58
CA GLY A 7 17.18 -10.40 4.67
C GLY A 7 18.70 -10.41 4.74
N GLY A 8 19.38 -11.28 3.97
CA GLY A 8 20.83 -11.31 3.90
C GLY A 8 21.42 -10.16 3.11
N GLY A 9 22.66 -9.78 3.45
CA GLY A 9 23.41 -8.74 2.76
C GLY A 9 23.92 -9.20 1.41
N LEU A 10 23.80 -8.34 0.39
CA LEU A 10 24.43 -8.49 -0.90
C LEU A 10 25.71 -7.64 -0.93
N PHE A 11 26.86 -8.27 -1.14
CA PHE A 11 28.17 -7.63 -1.11
C PHE A 11 28.83 -7.65 -2.49
N ASN A 12 29.59 -6.60 -2.79
CA ASN A 12 30.45 -6.59 -3.98
C ASN A 12 31.80 -7.26 -3.70
N SER A 13 32.67 -7.32 -4.72
CA SER A 13 34.01 -7.93 -4.62
C SER A 13 34.98 -7.19 -3.66
N ARG A 14 34.63 -5.97 -3.23
CA ARG A 14 35.41 -5.19 -2.24
C ARG A 14 34.88 -5.38 -0.81
N GLY A 15 33.86 -6.22 -0.61
CA GLY A 15 33.25 -6.43 0.70
C GLY A 15 32.26 -5.31 1.11
N GLU A 16 31.89 -4.44 0.20
CA GLU A 16 30.93 -3.38 0.48
C GLU A 16 29.50 -3.91 0.35
N LEU A 17 28.64 -3.60 1.32
CA LEU A 17 27.21 -3.93 1.28
C LEU A 17 26.51 -3.05 0.24
N ILE A 18 25.97 -3.66 -0.80
CA ILE A 18 25.33 -2.96 -1.93
C ILE A 18 23.82 -3.13 -1.96
N GLY A 19 23.27 -4.07 -1.18
CA GLY A 19 21.84 -4.29 -1.10
C GLY A 19 21.46 -5.32 -0.05
N ILE A 20 20.15 -5.47 0.16
CA ILE A 20 19.55 -6.50 1.01
C ILE A 20 18.68 -7.40 0.14
N VAL A 21 18.90 -8.72 0.21
CA VAL A 21 18.12 -9.71 -0.53
C VAL A 21 16.67 -9.69 -0.03
N ASN A 22 15.73 -9.43 -0.93
CA ASN A 22 14.32 -9.33 -0.56
C ASN A 22 13.56 -10.63 -0.88
N ALA A 23 13.53 -11.02 -2.15
CA ALA A 23 12.75 -12.16 -2.61
C ALA A 23 13.36 -12.83 -3.83
N LYS A 24 12.99 -14.09 -4.02
CA LYS A 24 13.05 -14.79 -5.30
C LYS A 24 11.62 -14.83 -5.85
N ASN A 25 11.45 -14.58 -7.14
CA ASN A 25 10.13 -14.76 -7.75
C ASN A 25 9.71 -16.23 -7.61
N ALA A 26 8.53 -16.45 -7.02
CA ALA A 26 7.98 -17.79 -6.80
C ALA A 26 7.28 -18.37 -8.04
N ASP A 27 7.25 -17.61 -9.16
CA ASP A 27 6.67 -18.07 -10.41
C ASP A 27 7.57 -19.18 -11.00
N GLU A 28 7.01 -20.36 -11.23
CA GLU A 28 7.73 -21.53 -11.77
C GLU A 28 8.40 -21.24 -13.12
N ASN A 29 7.91 -20.23 -13.86
CA ASN A 29 8.47 -19.79 -15.14
C ASN A 29 9.58 -18.73 -15.00
N ALA A 30 9.89 -18.26 -13.79
CA ALA A 30 10.88 -17.22 -13.52
C ALA A 30 12.11 -17.77 -12.76
N GLU A 31 12.52 -18.98 -13.08
CA GLU A 31 13.73 -19.60 -12.49
C GLU A 31 14.95 -18.71 -12.68
N GLY A 32 15.64 -18.40 -11.59
CA GLY A 32 16.87 -17.59 -11.61
C GLY A 32 16.70 -16.10 -11.38
N LEU A 33 15.48 -15.56 -11.27
CA LEU A 33 15.26 -14.15 -10.93
C LEU A 33 15.26 -13.96 -9.42
N GLY A 34 16.16 -13.12 -8.94
CA GLY A 34 16.24 -12.70 -7.54
C GLY A 34 16.27 -11.19 -7.44
N PHE A 35 15.68 -10.66 -6.37
CA PHE A 35 15.58 -9.22 -6.13
C PHE A 35 16.32 -8.83 -4.86
N ALA A 36 16.99 -7.69 -4.91
CA ALA A 36 17.61 -7.06 -3.75
C ALA A 36 17.22 -5.57 -3.70
N ILE A 37 17.01 -5.08 -2.50
CA ILE A 37 16.76 -3.65 -2.26
C ILE A 37 18.12 -2.93 -2.25
N PRO A 38 18.32 -1.89 -3.08
CA PRO A 38 19.58 -1.13 -3.10
C PRO A 38 19.90 -0.55 -1.72
N ILE A 39 21.19 -0.58 -1.33
CA ILE A 39 21.59 -0.18 0.02
C ILE A 39 21.27 1.28 0.35
N ASN A 40 21.26 2.17 -0.64
CA ASN A 40 20.92 3.57 -0.40
C ASN A 40 19.44 3.72 0.01
N THR A 41 18.54 2.95 -0.60
CA THR A 41 17.12 2.89 -0.19
C THR A 41 16.99 2.30 1.21
N VAL A 42 17.73 1.22 1.51
CA VAL A 42 17.75 0.61 2.85
C VAL A 42 18.20 1.60 3.91
N LYS A 43 19.27 2.37 3.64
CA LYS A 43 19.78 3.39 4.58
C LYS A 43 18.73 4.45 4.88
N SER A 44 18.08 5.01 3.85
CA SER A 44 17.04 6.03 4.03
C SER A 44 15.89 5.50 4.89
N VAL A 45 15.37 4.33 4.55
CA VAL A 45 14.27 3.70 5.29
C VAL A 45 14.69 3.37 6.73
N ALA A 46 15.90 2.82 6.93
CA ALA A 46 16.39 2.47 8.26
C ALA A 46 16.57 3.71 9.14
N GLN A 47 17.07 4.80 8.57
CA GLN A 47 17.25 6.06 9.29
C GLN A 47 15.90 6.64 9.73
N ASP A 48 14.92 6.68 8.82
CA ASP A 48 13.56 7.11 9.15
C ASP A 48 12.96 6.29 10.30
N LEU A 49 13.12 4.96 10.25
CA LEU A 49 12.59 4.07 11.28
C LEU A 49 13.28 4.27 12.64
N ILE A 50 14.59 4.54 12.65
CA ILE A 50 15.35 4.81 13.89
C ILE A 50 14.97 6.16 14.51
N GLU A 51 14.84 7.20 13.67
CA GLU A 51 14.59 8.57 14.12
C GLU A 51 13.12 8.83 14.44
N ASN A 52 12.21 8.29 13.64
CA ASN A 52 10.79 8.63 13.67
C ASN A 52 9.87 7.44 14.07
N GLY A 53 10.36 6.20 14.00
CA GLY A 53 9.56 4.99 14.20
C GLY A 53 8.72 4.59 12.99
N TYR A 54 8.72 5.37 11.92
CA TYR A 54 8.03 5.10 10.66
C TYR A 54 8.79 5.73 9.48
N VAL A 55 8.46 5.32 8.25
CA VAL A 55 9.08 5.88 7.04
C VAL A 55 8.37 7.18 6.67
N THR A 56 9.09 8.28 6.72
CA THR A 56 8.56 9.63 6.45
C THR A 56 8.17 9.84 4.98
N GLY A 57 7.31 10.82 4.73
CA GLY A 57 6.89 11.23 3.39
C GLY A 57 5.98 10.25 2.65
N ARG A 58 5.59 9.12 3.26
CA ARG A 58 4.66 8.18 2.62
C ARG A 58 3.25 8.72 2.67
N PRO A 59 2.60 8.95 1.51
CA PRO A 59 1.23 9.44 1.48
C PRO A 59 0.25 8.39 2.00
N ALA A 60 -0.77 8.83 2.73
CA ALA A 60 -1.81 7.97 3.26
C ALA A 60 -3.18 8.64 3.19
N LEU A 61 -4.21 7.86 2.88
CA LEU A 61 -5.60 8.27 3.00
C LEU A 61 -6.05 8.32 4.47
N GLY A 62 -5.41 7.51 5.33
CA GLY A 62 -5.81 7.34 6.73
C GLY A 62 -6.97 6.36 6.89
N ILE A 63 -6.92 5.25 6.14
CA ILE A 63 -7.92 4.17 6.17
C ILE A 63 -7.25 2.81 6.28
N THR A 64 -7.98 1.84 6.79
CA THR A 64 -7.67 0.42 6.61
C THR A 64 -8.58 -0.14 5.54
N VAL A 65 -8.01 -0.92 4.62
CA VAL A 65 -8.74 -1.50 3.49
C VAL A 65 -8.64 -3.02 3.56
N VAL A 66 -9.76 -3.70 3.34
CA VAL A 66 -9.83 -5.14 3.16
C VAL A 66 -10.10 -5.46 1.69
N SER A 67 -9.37 -6.44 1.14
CA SER A 67 -9.62 -6.96 -0.20
C SER A 67 -10.61 -8.11 -0.12
N ILE A 68 -11.74 -7.98 -0.80
CA ILE A 68 -12.75 -9.04 -0.94
C ILE A 68 -12.65 -9.56 -2.36
N THR A 69 -11.99 -10.72 -2.52
CA THR A 69 -11.61 -11.26 -3.84
C THR A 69 -12.36 -12.54 -4.21
N ASP A 70 -13.15 -13.08 -3.29
CA ASP A 70 -13.90 -14.31 -3.49
C ASP A 70 -15.32 -14.24 -2.87
N ALA A 71 -16.20 -15.10 -3.34
CA ALA A 71 -17.60 -15.13 -2.93
C ALA A 71 -17.82 -15.54 -1.46
N GLN A 72 -16.93 -16.36 -0.90
CA GLN A 72 -17.02 -16.78 0.50
C GLN A 72 -16.73 -15.60 1.43
N THR A 73 -15.67 -14.87 1.15
CA THR A 73 -15.31 -13.63 1.87
C THR A 73 -16.42 -12.58 1.70
N ALA A 74 -16.96 -12.40 0.48
CA ALA A 74 -18.06 -11.48 0.22
C ALA A 74 -19.30 -11.79 1.10
N MET A 75 -19.66 -13.06 1.21
CA MET A 75 -20.77 -13.51 2.05
C MET A 75 -20.50 -13.22 3.54
N GLN A 76 -19.26 -13.40 3.99
CA GLN A 76 -18.83 -13.16 5.37
C GLN A 76 -18.92 -11.68 5.76
N TYR A 77 -18.62 -10.78 4.81
CA TYR A 77 -18.73 -9.33 4.99
C TYR A 77 -20.11 -8.76 4.62
N GLY A 78 -21.04 -9.61 4.14
CA GLY A 78 -22.39 -9.19 3.77
C GLY A 78 -22.45 -8.29 2.53
N VAL A 79 -21.49 -8.41 1.62
CA VAL A 79 -21.42 -7.63 0.39
C VAL A 79 -21.65 -8.52 -0.84
N SER A 80 -22.20 -7.93 -1.90
CA SER A 80 -22.50 -8.66 -3.15
C SER A 80 -21.46 -8.44 -4.24
N THR A 81 -20.60 -7.44 -4.10
CA THR A 81 -19.63 -7.06 -5.13
C THR A 81 -18.21 -7.25 -4.58
N LEU A 82 -17.34 -7.85 -5.36
CA LEU A 82 -15.93 -7.99 -5.02
C LEU A 82 -15.19 -6.64 -5.13
N GLY A 83 -14.11 -6.45 -4.36
CA GLY A 83 -13.33 -5.22 -4.41
C GLY A 83 -12.61 -4.87 -3.11
N ALA A 84 -12.10 -3.65 -3.06
CA ALA A 84 -11.41 -3.08 -1.91
C ALA A 84 -12.40 -2.27 -1.06
N TYR A 85 -12.63 -2.70 0.16
CA TYR A 85 -13.59 -2.07 1.08
C TYR A 85 -12.90 -1.37 2.24
N VAL A 86 -13.41 -0.20 2.60
CA VAL A 86 -12.96 0.56 3.77
C VAL A 86 -13.41 -0.17 5.04
N GLN A 87 -12.45 -0.68 5.80
CA GLN A 87 -12.68 -1.37 7.07
C GLN A 87 -12.68 -0.40 8.26
N SER A 88 -11.80 0.60 8.22
CA SER A 88 -11.75 1.67 9.23
C SER A 88 -11.30 2.98 8.61
N VAL A 89 -11.69 4.09 9.23
CA VAL A 89 -11.27 5.45 8.87
C VAL A 89 -10.69 6.09 10.12
N SER A 90 -9.42 6.53 10.04
CA SER A 90 -8.75 7.19 11.16
C SER A 90 -9.33 8.58 11.38
N GLU A 91 -9.63 8.92 12.63
CA GLU A 91 -10.13 10.24 13.00
C GLU A 91 -9.13 11.34 12.60
N GLY A 92 -9.63 12.44 12.09
CA GLY A 92 -8.82 13.57 11.63
C GLY A 92 -8.03 13.31 10.34
N SER A 93 -8.12 12.13 9.75
CA SER A 93 -7.45 11.81 8.49
C SER A 93 -8.07 12.55 7.30
N GLY A 94 -7.34 12.59 6.18
CA GLY A 94 -7.84 13.16 4.95
C GLY A 94 -9.11 12.46 4.45
N ALA A 95 -9.19 11.13 4.58
CA ALA A 95 -10.38 10.36 4.24
C ALA A 95 -11.57 10.71 5.13
N ALA A 96 -11.36 10.85 6.45
CA ALA A 96 -12.41 11.27 7.39
C ALA A 96 -12.95 12.67 7.03
N ASN A 97 -12.05 13.61 6.78
CA ASN A 97 -12.40 14.99 6.43
C ASN A 97 -13.12 15.08 5.08
N ALA A 98 -12.80 14.19 4.13
CA ALA A 98 -13.47 14.07 2.85
C ALA A 98 -14.84 13.36 2.91
N GLY A 99 -15.21 12.80 4.07
CA GLY A 99 -16.48 12.11 4.28
C GLY A 99 -16.50 10.66 3.81
N MET A 100 -15.32 10.00 3.74
CA MET A 100 -15.22 8.55 3.50
C MET A 100 -15.77 7.79 4.71
N LYS A 101 -16.41 6.66 4.48
CA LYS A 101 -17.06 5.88 5.54
C LYS A 101 -16.65 4.40 5.48
N VAL A 102 -16.75 3.75 6.62
CA VAL A 102 -16.65 2.28 6.70
C VAL A 102 -17.72 1.66 5.80
N GLY A 103 -17.33 0.64 5.03
CA GLY A 103 -18.20 -0.03 4.06
C GLY A 103 -18.18 0.58 2.66
N ASP A 104 -17.55 1.73 2.44
CA ASP A 104 -17.32 2.25 1.09
C ASP A 104 -16.44 1.27 0.31
N ARG A 105 -16.83 0.91 -0.91
CA ARG A 105 -15.99 0.17 -1.85
C ARG A 105 -15.21 1.16 -2.69
N ILE A 106 -13.90 1.11 -2.62
CA ILE A 106 -13.03 1.99 -3.41
C ILE A 106 -13.02 1.50 -4.86
N VAL A 107 -13.36 2.38 -5.78
CA VAL A 107 -13.42 2.10 -7.23
C VAL A 107 -12.18 2.61 -7.95
N SER A 108 -11.73 3.81 -7.60
CA SER A 108 -10.50 4.38 -8.14
C SER A 108 -9.83 5.35 -7.16
N VAL A 109 -8.51 5.51 -7.33
CA VAL A 109 -7.70 6.54 -6.68
C VAL A 109 -6.95 7.29 -7.77
N GLY A 110 -7.26 8.57 -7.93
CA GLY A 110 -6.85 9.34 -9.09
C GLY A 110 -7.34 8.69 -10.39
N THR A 111 -6.42 8.40 -11.28
CA THR A 111 -6.71 7.75 -12.58
C THR A 111 -6.61 6.22 -12.53
N LYS A 112 -6.20 5.64 -11.39
CA LYS A 112 -5.98 4.20 -11.27
C LYS A 112 -7.21 3.49 -10.70
N THR A 113 -7.67 2.46 -11.40
CA THR A 113 -8.73 1.56 -10.91
C THR A 113 -8.21 0.72 -9.74
N VAL A 114 -9.09 0.50 -8.76
CA VAL A 114 -8.79 -0.24 -7.54
C VAL A 114 -9.70 -1.45 -7.45
N THR A 115 -9.10 -2.62 -7.20
CA THR A 115 -9.79 -3.89 -6.94
C THR A 115 -9.33 -4.53 -5.63
N THR A 116 -8.13 -4.19 -5.16
CA THR A 116 -7.53 -4.73 -3.95
C THR A 116 -6.92 -3.61 -3.09
N ALA A 117 -6.63 -3.90 -1.82
CA ALA A 117 -5.92 -2.98 -0.92
C ALA A 117 -4.52 -2.62 -1.45
N THR A 118 -3.87 -3.56 -2.15
CA THR A 118 -2.57 -3.33 -2.79
C THR A 118 -2.66 -2.27 -3.88
N ASP A 119 -3.76 -2.26 -4.67
CA ASP A 119 -3.97 -1.26 -5.72
C ASP A 119 -4.08 0.15 -5.12
N VAL A 120 -4.73 0.31 -3.95
CA VAL A 120 -4.78 1.59 -3.23
C VAL A 120 -3.38 2.06 -2.89
N THR A 121 -2.55 1.18 -2.31
CA THR A 121 -1.16 1.50 -1.95
C THR A 121 -0.33 1.89 -3.18
N ASN A 122 -0.47 1.12 -4.27
CA ASN A 122 0.24 1.39 -5.52
C ASN A 122 -0.23 2.70 -6.19
N ALA A 123 -1.52 3.02 -6.08
CA ALA A 123 -2.04 4.27 -6.63
C ALA A 123 -1.48 5.50 -5.90
N LEU A 124 -1.26 5.40 -4.61
CA LEU A 124 -0.72 6.49 -3.80
C LEU A 124 0.78 6.76 -4.02
N GLN A 125 1.54 5.83 -4.63
CA GLN A 125 2.98 6.01 -4.87
C GLN A 125 3.31 7.21 -5.79
N ASP A 126 2.35 7.68 -6.59
CA ASP A 126 2.53 8.81 -7.50
C ASP A 126 2.25 10.17 -6.82
N TYR A 127 1.92 10.17 -5.54
CA TYR A 127 1.55 11.35 -4.76
C TYR A 127 2.50 11.55 -3.57
N ALA A 128 2.43 12.72 -2.98
CA ALA A 128 3.11 13.08 -1.73
C ALA A 128 2.10 13.38 -0.62
N ALA A 129 2.55 13.34 0.63
CA ALA A 129 1.76 13.85 1.75
C ALA A 129 1.47 15.35 1.52
N GLY A 130 0.22 15.76 1.74
CA GLY A 130 -0.30 17.10 1.44
C GLY A 130 -0.97 17.23 0.07
N ASP A 131 -0.75 16.32 -0.86
CA ASP A 131 -1.46 16.34 -2.15
C ASP A 131 -2.94 16.03 -1.97
N THR A 132 -3.75 16.56 -2.89
CA THR A 132 -5.18 16.22 -2.96
C THR A 132 -5.41 15.21 -4.09
N VAL A 133 -6.00 14.08 -3.75
CA VAL A 133 -6.34 13.02 -4.71
C VAL A 133 -7.86 12.81 -4.76
N GLN A 134 -8.39 12.61 -5.97
CA GLN A 134 -9.78 12.20 -6.14
C GLN A 134 -9.89 10.69 -5.90
N VAL A 135 -10.77 10.31 -4.98
CA VAL A 135 -11.11 8.92 -4.71
C VAL A 135 -12.58 8.70 -5.06
N GLN A 136 -12.84 7.77 -5.97
CA GLN A 136 -14.19 7.36 -6.28
C GLN A 136 -14.56 6.14 -5.45
N VAL A 137 -15.66 6.22 -4.74
CA VAL A 137 -16.19 5.12 -3.93
C VAL A 137 -17.62 4.76 -4.37
N ASP A 138 -17.95 3.50 -4.20
CA ASP A 138 -19.33 2.99 -4.32
C ASP A 138 -19.87 2.80 -2.89
N ARG A 139 -20.89 3.56 -2.58
CA ARG A 139 -21.59 3.51 -1.29
C ARG A 139 -23.04 3.06 -1.51
N GLY A 140 -23.25 1.75 -1.34
CA GLY A 140 -24.59 1.16 -1.50
C GLY A 140 -25.17 1.29 -2.92
N GLY A 141 -24.31 1.25 -3.95
CA GLY A 141 -24.69 1.38 -5.37
C GLY A 141 -24.61 2.81 -5.92
N GLU A 142 -24.30 3.79 -5.07
CA GLU A 142 -24.09 5.18 -5.51
C GLU A 142 -22.58 5.47 -5.64
N LEU A 143 -22.16 5.98 -6.81
CA LEU A 143 -20.78 6.40 -7.03
C LEU A 143 -20.58 7.83 -6.52
N ILE A 144 -19.68 7.98 -5.55
CA ILE A 144 -19.35 9.25 -4.90
C ILE A 144 -17.88 9.56 -5.17
N THR A 145 -17.60 10.79 -5.59
CA THR A 145 -16.23 11.29 -5.75
C THR A 145 -15.85 12.13 -4.54
N LEU A 146 -14.79 11.75 -3.86
CA LEU A 146 -14.24 12.42 -2.68
C LEU A 146 -12.88 13.05 -3.03
N ASN A 147 -12.66 14.30 -2.64
CA ASN A 147 -11.36 14.96 -2.74
C ASN A 147 -10.66 14.79 -1.40
N VAL A 148 -9.65 13.92 -1.36
CA VAL A 148 -8.94 13.55 -0.14
C VAL A 148 -7.57 14.23 -0.12
N VAL A 149 -7.31 15.02 0.91
CA VAL A 149 -5.96 15.55 1.19
C VAL A 149 -5.17 14.45 1.88
N LEU A 150 -4.09 14.01 1.26
CA LEU A 150 -3.27 12.92 1.78
C LEU A 150 -2.50 13.37 3.02
N GLY A 151 -2.61 12.60 4.07
CA GLY A 151 -1.76 12.70 5.24
C GLY A 151 -0.46 11.94 5.05
N GLU A 152 0.34 11.88 6.10
CA GLU A 152 1.53 11.03 6.17
C GLU A 152 1.21 9.73 6.90
N LYS A 153 1.76 8.62 6.42
CA LYS A 153 1.63 7.32 7.08
C LYS A 153 2.54 7.28 8.30
N THR A 154 1.97 7.47 9.50
CA THR A 154 2.71 7.54 10.78
C THR A 154 2.80 6.20 11.52
N GLN A 155 2.26 5.12 10.96
CA GLN A 155 2.35 3.77 11.54
C GLN A 155 2.98 2.81 10.54
N ALA A 156 3.80 1.90 11.05
CA ALA A 156 4.45 0.85 10.26
C ALA A 156 3.48 -0.25 9.82
#